data_57c29eb40a8295df3e23705a6669c6d3
#
_entry.id   57c29eb40a8295df3e23705a6669c6d3
#
_cell.length_a   1.000
_cell.length_b   1.000
_cell.length_c   1.000
_cell.angle_alpha   90.00
_cell.angle_beta   90.00
_cell.angle_gamma   90.00
#
_symmetry.space_group_name_H-M   'P 1'
#
loop_
_entity.id
_entity.type
_entity.pdbx_description
1 polymer ?
#
loop_
_entity_poly.entity_id
_entity_poly.type
_entity_poly.pdbx_seq_one_letter_code
_entity_poly.pdbx_strand_id
1 'polypeptide(L)'
;MTEEEQYILEVNDDEVRCHRPDGTMDSLSWKNLMRVEIVVTEDNPLPATFIALHGPNSTIVIPEGATNADELSERLFTLEGFDADIFVESMSAQTADTFICWTLKE
;
A
#
# COMPACT_ATOMS: atom_id res chain seq x y z
N MET A 1 6.17 -12.65 -16.27
CA MET A 1 5.54 -11.57 -15.47
C MET A 1 4.82 -12.18 -14.29
N THR A 2 5.08 -11.68 -13.09
CA THR A 2 4.40 -12.17 -11.89
C THR A 2 3.00 -11.60 -11.79
N GLU A 3 2.15 -12.23 -11.00
CA GLU A 3 0.79 -11.73 -10.77
C GLU A 3 0.81 -10.32 -10.17
N GLU A 4 1.75 -10.03 -9.26
CA GLU A 4 1.87 -8.72 -8.63
C GLU A 4 2.16 -7.62 -9.64
N GLU A 5 2.99 -7.89 -10.64
CA GLU A 5 3.32 -6.91 -11.68
C GLU A 5 2.13 -6.55 -12.56
N GLN A 6 1.09 -7.37 -12.56
CA GLN A 6 -0.13 -7.10 -13.30
C GLN A 6 -1.04 -6.09 -12.58
N TYR A 7 -0.77 -5.82 -11.30
CA TYR A 7 -1.39 -4.72 -10.59
C TYR A 7 -0.63 -3.45 -10.99
N ILE A 8 -1.34 -2.48 -11.55
CA ILE A 8 -0.73 -1.25 -12.07
C ILE A 8 -1.27 -0.06 -11.29
N LEU A 9 -0.36 0.72 -10.70
CA LEU A 9 -0.73 1.90 -9.93
C LEU A 9 -0.62 3.16 -10.76
N GLU A 10 -1.57 4.07 -10.55
CA GLU A 10 -1.49 5.43 -11.04
C GLU A 10 -1.51 6.34 -9.80
N VAL A 11 -0.47 7.12 -9.62
CA VAL A 11 -0.32 8.00 -8.46
C VAL A 11 -0.19 9.43 -8.95
N ASN A 12 -1.07 10.31 -8.49
CA ASN A 12 -1.01 11.74 -8.81
C ASN A 12 -1.30 12.57 -7.55
N ASP A 13 -1.41 13.88 -7.70
CA ASP A 13 -1.59 14.78 -6.57
C ASP A 13 -2.98 14.66 -5.91
N ASP A 14 -3.96 14.12 -6.62
CA ASP A 14 -5.33 14.05 -6.15
C ASP A 14 -5.71 12.67 -5.60
N GLU A 15 -5.21 11.60 -6.22
CA GLU A 15 -5.65 10.25 -5.88
C GLU A 15 -4.63 9.19 -6.27
N VAL A 16 -4.87 8.00 -5.76
CA VAL A 16 -4.18 6.79 -6.19
C VAL A 16 -5.22 5.85 -6.81
N ARG A 17 -4.86 5.22 -7.92
CA ARG A 17 -5.69 4.21 -8.60
C ARG A 17 -4.90 2.92 -8.68
N CYS A 18 -5.59 1.82 -8.45
CA CYS A 18 -5.01 0.49 -8.60
C CYS A 18 -5.81 -0.31 -9.62
N HIS A 19 -5.17 -0.60 -10.75
CA HIS A 19 -5.75 -1.44 -11.79
C HIS A 19 -5.36 -2.88 -11.53
N ARG A 20 -6.36 -3.74 -11.38
CA ARG A 20 -6.15 -5.16 -11.11
C ARG A 20 -6.12 -5.99 -12.39
N PRO A 21 -5.46 -7.18 -12.34
CA PRO A 21 -5.39 -8.05 -13.52
C PRO A 21 -6.75 -8.54 -14.03
N ASP A 22 -7.78 -8.55 -13.17
CA ASP A 22 -9.12 -8.99 -13.57
C ASP A 22 -9.94 -7.90 -14.28
N GLY A 23 -9.36 -6.73 -14.51
CA GLY A 23 -10.01 -5.61 -15.18
C GLY A 23 -10.72 -4.65 -14.25
N THR A 24 -10.75 -4.91 -12.96
CA THR A 24 -11.33 -3.98 -11.97
C THR A 24 -10.34 -2.91 -11.58
N MET A 25 -10.85 -1.80 -11.04
CA MET A 25 -10.02 -0.69 -10.59
C MET A 25 -10.55 -0.15 -9.28
N ASP A 26 -9.65 0.10 -8.34
CA ASP A 26 -9.96 0.83 -7.11
C ASP A 26 -9.28 2.20 -7.15
N SER A 27 -9.91 3.19 -6.55
CA SER A 27 -9.32 4.52 -6.42
C SER A 27 -9.60 5.11 -5.04
N LEU A 28 -8.69 5.96 -4.58
CA LEU A 28 -8.84 6.64 -3.30
C LEU A 28 -8.23 8.03 -3.40
N SER A 29 -9.02 9.04 -3.06
CA SER A 29 -8.53 10.41 -2.98
C SER A 29 -7.64 10.57 -1.75
N TRP A 30 -6.51 11.26 -1.89
CA TRP A 30 -5.59 11.49 -0.77
C TRP A 30 -6.25 12.17 0.41
N LYS A 31 -7.18 13.07 0.16
CA LYS A 31 -7.90 13.76 1.23
C LYS A 31 -8.83 12.85 2.03
N ASN A 32 -9.15 11.67 1.47
CA ASN A 32 -9.99 10.67 2.13
C ASN A 32 -9.17 9.57 2.80
N LEU A 33 -7.85 9.60 2.65
CA LEU A 33 -6.99 8.61 3.27
C LEU A 33 -7.02 8.73 4.79
N MET A 34 -7.29 7.64 5.48
CA MET A 34 -7.41 7.61 6.93
C MET A 34 -6.30 6.85 7.62
N ARG A 35 -5.75 5.84 6.97
CA ARG A 35 -4.71 5.01 7.57
C ARG A 35 -3.91 4.30 6.49
N VAL A 36 -2.62 4.14 6.72
CA VAL A 36 -1.73 3.35 5.87
C VAL A 36 -1.13 2.23 6.71
N GLU A 37 -1.33 1.00 6.27
CA GLU A 37 -0.78 -0.17 6.93
C GLU A 37 0.04 -0.99 5.95
N ILE A 38 1.08 -1.66 6.45
CA ILE A 38 1.79 -2.69 5.72
C ILE A 38 1.39 -4.02 6.33
N VAL A 39 0.85 -4.91 5.51
CA VAL A 39 0.40 -6.23 5.96
C VAL A 39 1.34 -7.29 5.41
N VAL A 40 1.95 -8.06 6.29
CA VAL A 40 2.82 -9.16 5.92
C VAL A 40 2.07 -10.46 6.22
N THR A 41 1.93 -11.30 5.20
CA THR A 41 1.27 -12.59 5.34
C THR A 41 2.31 -13.71 5.28
N GLU A 42 2.01 -14.83 5.92
CA GLU A 42 2.86 -16.01 5.82
C GLU A 42 2.45 -16.81 4.60
N ASP A 43 3.23 -16.68 3.54
CA ASP A 43 3.07 -17.47 2.34
C ASP A 43 4.24 -18.43 2.20
N ASN A 44 4.09 -19.43 1.38
CA ASN A 44 5.11 -20.42 1.12
C ASN A 44 5.55 -20.34 -0.33
N PRO A 45 6.83 -20.14 -0.64
CA PRO A 45 7.99 -20.24 0.28
C PRO A 45 8.40 -18.97 0.99
N LEU A 46 7.89 -17.80 0.58
CA LEU A 46 8.30 -16.51 1.12
C LEU A 46 7.09 -15.72 1.60
N PRO A 47 7.25 -14.88 2.64
CA PRO A 47 6.18 -13.99 3.06
C PRO A 47 5.78 -13.03 1.93
N ALA A 48 4.50 -12.71 1.85
CA ALA A 48 3.99 -11.70 0.93
C ALA A 48 3.69 -10.40 1.68
N THR A 49 4.02 -9.27 1.07
CA THR A 49 3.84 -7.95 1.68
C THR A 49 2.86 -7.13 0.84
N PHE A 50 1.91 -6.52 1.51
CA PHE A 50 0.88 -5.68 0.89
C PHE A 50 0.82 -4.33 1.57
N ILE A 51 0.51 -3.30 0.78
CA ILE A 51 0.24 -1.96 1.29
C ILE A 51 -1.28 -1.80 1.34
N ALA A 52 -1.84 -1.52 2.51
CA ALA A 52 -3.27 -1.30 2.67
C ALA A 52 -3.54 0.18 2.91
N LEU A 53 -4.35 0.79 2.02
CA LEU A 53 -4.75 2.17 2.12
C LEU A 53 -6.22 2.21 2.52
N HIS A 54 -6.50 2.75 3.70
CA HIS A 54 -7.86 2.79 4.26
C HIS A 54 -8.51 4.15 4.06
N GLY A 55 -9.68 4.16 3.48
CA GLY A 55 -10.55 5.33 3.39
C GLY A 55 -11.82 5.13 4.20
N PRO A 56 -12.76 6.09 4.17
CA PRO A 56 -13.98 6.00 4.98
C PRO A 56 -14.91 4.85 4.61
N ASN A 57 -14.93 4.46 3.34
CA ASN A 57 -15.85 3.42 2.87
C ASN A 57 -15.16 2.31 2.07
N SER A 58 -13.85 2.37 1.94
CA SER A 58 -13.12 1.41 1.11
C SER A 58 -11.69 1.23 1.60
N THR A 59 -11.12 0.09 1.23
CA THR A 59 -9.71 -0.22 1.49
C THR A 59 -9.11 -0.73 0.19
N ILE A 60 -7.95 -0.20 -0.19
CA ILE A 60 -7.21 -0.68 -1.34
C ILE A 60 -6.02 -1.49 -0.82
N VAL A 61 -5.93 -2.75 -1.22
CA VAL A 61 -4.80 -3.61 -0.86
C VAL A 61 -3.94 -3.80 -2.09
N ILE A 62 -2.67 -3.43 -1.98
CA ILE A 62 -1.73 -3.36 -3.11
C ILE A 62 -0.55 -4.27 -2.81
N PRO A 63 -0.25 -5.27 -3.67
CA PRO A 63 0.95 -6.07 -3.48
C PRO A 63 2.21 -5.23 -3.67
N GLU A 64 3.24 -5.53 -2.89
CA GLU A 64 4.52 -4.80 -2.93
C GLU A 64 5.13 -4.80 -4.33
N GLY A 65 4.96 -5.90 -5.08
CA GLY A 65 5.52 -6.03 -6.42
C GLY A 65 4.70 -5.38 -7.53
N ALA A 66 3.65 -4.61 -7.21
CA ALA A 66 2.83 -3.94 -8.21
C ALA A 66 3.66 -2.97 -9.06
N THR A 67 3.27 -2.82 -10.32
CA THR A 67 3.90 -1.85 -11.22
C THR A 67 3.65 -0.42 -10.69
N ASN A 68 4.70 0.38 -10.60
CA ASN A 68 4.68 1.75 -10.06
C ASN A 68 4.50 1.82 -8.53
N ALA A 69 4.75 0.74 -7.80
CA ALA A 69 4.67 0.76 -6.34
C ALA A 69 5.68 1.73 -5.71
N ASP A 70 6.80 1.96 -6.36
CA ASP A 70 7.80 2.95 -5.91
C ASP A 70 7.24 4.37 -5.94
N GLU A 71 6.42 4.72 -6.93
CA GLU A 71 5.76 6.02 -6.97
C GLU A 71 4.80 6.19 -5.79
N LEU A 72 4.11 5.13 -5.43
CA LEU A 72 3.23 5.15 -4.27
C LEU A 72 4.03 5.38 -2.98
N SER A 73 5.14 4.66 -2.82
CA SER A 73 5.99 4.80 -1.63
C SER A 73 6.52 6.23 -1.50
N GLU A 74 6.98 6.82 -2.60
CA GLU A 74 7.47 8.21 -2.61
C GLU A 74 6.38 9.18 -2.17
N ARG A 75 5.15 8.98 -2.65
CA ARG A 75 4.02 9.83 -2.27
C ARG A 75 3.67 9.67 -0.79
N LEU A 76 3.70 8.44 -0.28
CA LEU A 76 3.41 8.18 1.13
C LEU A 76 4.41 8.85 2.05
N PHE A 77 5.69 8.87 1.67
CA PHE A 77 6.74 9.53 2.47
C PHE A 77 6.53 11.05 2.57
N THR A 78 5.71 11.65 1.71
CA THR A 78 5.40 13.08 1.80
C THR A 78 4.27 13.38 2.79
N LEU A 79 3.57 12.36 3.29
CA LEU A 79 2.50 12.56 4.26
C LEU A 79 3.08 13.04 5.59
N GLU A 80 2.48 14.09 6.14
CA GLU A 80 2.91 14.59 7.44
C GLU A 80 2.61 13.54 8.52
N GLY A 81 3.63 13.17 9.28
CA GLY A 81 3.49 12.15 10.32
C GLY A 81 3.67 10.72 9.85
N PHE A 82 4.03 10.51 8.58
CA PHE A 82 4.30 9.15 8.09
C PHE A 82 5.54 8.58 8.80
N ASP A 83 5.41 7.36 9.32
CA ASP A 83 6.49 6.71 10.06
C ASP A 83 7.33 5.85 9.12
N ALA A 84 8.39 6.46 8.60
CA ALA A 84 9.30 5.78 7.68
C ALA A 84 10.06 4.64 8.36
N ASP A 85 10.33 4.74 9.65
CA ASP A 85 11.04 3.69 10.39
C ASP A 85 10.21 2.42 10.45
N ILE A 86 8.91 2.54 10.74
CA ILE A 86 7.99 1.40 10.74
C ILE A 86 7.89 0.80 9.34
N PHE A 87 7.83 1.64 8.32
CA PHE A 87 7.78 1.18 6.93
C PHE A 87 9.00 0.33 6.58
N VAL A 88 10.19 0.81 6.92
CA VAL A 88 11.44 0.07 6.67
C VAL A 88 11.47 -1.22 7.48
N GLU A 89 11.03 -1.18 8.73
CA GLU A 89 10.99 -2.36 9.60
C GLU A 89 10.08 -3.45 8.99
N SER A 90 8.95 -3.05 8.41
CA SER A 90 8.01 -4.00 7.79
C SER A 90 8.63 -4.76 6.62
N MET A 91 9.56 -4.13 5.90
CA MET A 91 10.22 -4.75 4.75
C MET A 91 11.13 -5.91 5.13
N SER A 92 11.57 -5.98 6.38
CA SER A 92 12.41 -7.08 6.87
C SER A 92 11.63 -8.11 7.68
N ALA A 93 10.32 -7.96 7.82
CA ALA A 93 9.49 -8.90 8.57
C ALA A 93 9.41 -10.24 7.83
N GLN A 94 9.54 -11.33 8.58
CA GLN A 94 9.52 -12.69 8.03
C GLN A 94 8.35 -13.51 8.54
N THR A 95 7.52 -12.92 9.40
CA THR A 95 6.33 -13.58 9.94
C THR A 95 5.12 -12.67 9.70
N ALA A 96 3.94 -13.26 9.73
CA ALA A 96 2.70 -12.51 9.54
C ALA A 96 2.57 -11.42 10.60
N ASP A 97 2.34 -10.19 10.16
CA ASP A 97 2.18 -9.05 11.06
C ASP A 97 1.56 -7.88 10.28
N THR A 98 1.09 -6.89 11.02
CA THR A 98 0.54 -5.66 10.44
C THR A 98 1.24 -4.47 11.09
N PHE A 99 1.73 -3.56 10.24
CA PHE A 99 2.48 -2.38 10.67
C PHE A 99 1.71 -1.12 10.28
N ILE A 100 1.29 -0.33 11.27
CA ILE A 100 0.58 0.93 11.00
C ILE A 100 1.63 2.01 10.79
N CYS A 101 1.72 2.53 9.55
CA CYS A 101 2.73 3.53 9.19
C CYS A 101 2.21 4.96 9.26
N TRP A 102 0.90 5.14 9.19
CA TRP A 102 0.29 6.47 9.22
C TRP A 102 -1.17 6.37 9.60
N THR A 103 -1.62 7.32 10.40
CA THR A 103 -3.03 7.44 10.78
C THR A 103 -3.42 8.91 10.73
N LEU A 104 -4.57 9.18 10.13
CA LEU A 104 -5.10 10.54 10.09
C LEU A 104 -5.37 11.03 11.51
N LYS A 105 -4.87 12.21 11.81
CA LYS A 105 -5.14 12.88 13.10
C LYS A 105 -6.27 13.86 12.90
N GLU A 106 -7.26 13.78 13.75
CA GLU A 106 -8.39 14.71 13.75
C GLU A 106 -8.14 15.85 14.72
#